data_a0d6d41329497bda7f1d02cadb9ccea2
#
_entry.id   a0d6d41329497bda7f1d02cadb9ccea2
#
_cell.length_a   1.000
_cell.length_b   1.000
_cell.length_c   1.000
_cell.angle_alpha   90.00
_cell.angle_beta   90.00
_cell.angle_gamma   90.00
#
_symmetry.space_group_name_H-M   'P 1'
#
loop_
_entity.id
_entity.type
_entity.pdbx_description
1 polymer ?
#
loop_
_entity_poly.entity_id
_entity_poly.type
_entity_poly.pdbx_seq_one_letter_code
_entity_poly.pdbx_strand_id
1 'polypeptide(L)'
;MGYYFSKTLECSFEEAESRARISIEKQKMGIVAEIDVAHKLNEHLNVNMKRYKILGACSPGHAYRALLEEDKLGILMPCNVVIIEKEEGKIEVAAMDPEGAFAGVGNQEVKCIGGEMRLKMKNIIEEL
;
A
#
# COMPACT_ATOMS: atom_id res chain seq x y z
N MET A 1 -7.80 14.08 -9.02
CA MET A 1 -8.00 12.95 -8.08
C MET A 1 -6.66 12.31 -7.77
N GLY A 2 -6.36 12.12 -6.50
CA GLY A 2 -5.12 11.47 -6.10
C GLY A 2 -5.19 9.95 -6.30
N TYR A 3 -4.04 9.32 -6.16
CA TYR A 3 -3.94 7.86 -6.27
C TYR A 3 -3.54 7.22 -4.93
N TYR A 4 -3.50 8.00 -3.86
CA TYR A 4 -3.10 7.51 -2.55
C TYR A 4 -3.77 8.29 -1.42
N PHE A 5 -3.76 7.69 -0.24
CA PHE A 5 -4.06 8.33 1.04
C PHE A 5 -2.77 8.35 1.84
N SER A 6 -2.54 9.38 2.65
CA SER A 6 -1.33 9.41 3.47
C SER A 6 -1.51 10.14 4.79
N LYS A 7 -0.59 9.86 5.70
CA LYS A 7 -0.49 10.52 7.00
C LYS A 7 0.98 10.53 7.41
N THR A 8 1.45 11.64 7.97
CA THR A 8 2.79 11.74 8.53
C THR A 8 2.73 11.52 10.04
N LEU A 9 3.55 10.61 10.54
CA LEU A 9 3.62 10.25 11.95
C LEU A 9 4.92 10.79 12.55
N GLU A 10 4.83 11.30 13.77
CA GLU A 10 6.01 11.73 14.53
C GLU A 10 6.46 10.58 15.43
N CYS A 11 7.29 9.70 14.89
CA CYS A 11 7.78 8.51 15.57
C CYS A 11 8.98 7.95 14.82
N SER A 12 9.54 6.83 15.29
CA SER A 12 10.59 6.12 14.58
C SER A 12 10.02 5.39 13.36
N PHE A 13 10.91 5.03 12.43
CA PHE A 13 10.52 4.24 11.27
C PHE A 13 9.92 2.89 11.70
N GLU A 14 10.55 2.24 12.67
CA GLU A 14 10.11 0.93 13.19
C GLU A 14 8.71 1.02 13.79
N GLU A 15 8.42 2.09 14.52
CA GLU A 15 7.09 2.28 15.09
C GLU A 15 6.05 2.55 14.01
N ALA A 16 6.38 3.37 13.03
CA ALA A 16 5.48 3.63 11.90
C ALA A 16 5.16 2.35 11.14
N GLU A 17 6.18 1.52 10.88
CA GLU A 17 5.99 0.23 10.22
C GLU A 17 5.08 -0.69 11.05
N SER A 18 5.31 -0.77 12.35
CA SER A 18 4.50 -1.60 13.25
C SER A 18 3.04 -1.13 13.24
N ARG A 19 2.81 0.17 13.31
CA ARG A 19 1.46 0.74 13.28
C ARG A 19 0.77 0.47 11.94
N ALA A 20 1.51 0.56 10.84
CA ALA A 20 0.98 0.24 9.52
C ALA A 20 0.56 -1.24 9.42
N ARG A 21 1.38 -2.15 9.91
CA ARG A 21 1.06 -3.59 9.92
C ARG A 21 -0.19 -3.88 10.72
N ILE A 22 -0.31 -3.30 11.90
CA ILE A 22 -1.50 -3.47 12.75
C ILE A 22 -2.75 -2.93 12.03
N SER A 23 -2.64 -1.76 11.42
CA SER A 23 -3.75 -1.14 10.72
C SER A 23 -4.22 -1.97 9.52
N ILE A 24 -3.28 -2.55 8.78
CA ILE A 24 -3.57 -3.47 7.67
C ILE A 24 -4.35 -4.69 8.18
N GLU A 25 -3.90 -5.29 9.27
CA GLU A 25 -4.56 -6.45 9.86
C GLU A 25 -5.98 -6.13 10.34
N LYS A 26 -6.19 -4.94 10.89
CA LYS A 26 -7.53 -4.50 11.30
C LYS A 26 -8.52 -4.45 10.15
N GLN A 27 -8.05 -4.24 8.94
CA GLN A 27 -8.89 -4.27 7.74
C GLN A 27 -9.04 -5.68 7.17
N LYS A 28 -8.60 -6.70 7.91
CA LYS A 28 -8.66 -8.11 7.51
C LYS A 28 -7.90 -8.37 6.21
N MET A 29 -6.77 -7.70 6.07
CA MET A 29 -5.85 -7.87 4.95
C MET A 29 -4.56 -8.50 5.45
N GLY A 30 -3.92 -9.27 4.59
CA GLY A 30 -2.62 -9.88 4.86
C GLY A 30 -1.51 -9.13 4.14
N ILE A 31 -0.29 -9.23 4.65
CA ILE A 31 0.90 -8.70 3.99
C ILE A 31 1.54 -9.86 3.22
N VAL A 32 1.52 -9.75 1.90
CA VAL A 32 1.98 -10.81 0.99
C VAL A 32 3.32 -10.52 0.35
N ALA A 33 3.82 -9.31 0.47
CA ALA A 33 5.11 -8.92 -0.10
C ALA A 33 5.71 -7.77 0.71
N GLU A 34 7.04 -7.75 0.79
CA GLU A 34 7.80 -6.68 1.45
C GLU A 34 9.01 -6.36 0.60
N ILE A 35 9.26 -5.08 0.37
CA ILE A 35 10.44 -4.64 -0.37
C ILE A 35 11.09 -3.52 0.42
N ASP A 36 12.32 -3.73 0.86
CA ASP A 36 13.14 -2.67 1.45
C ASP A 36 13.84 -1.93 0.32
N VAL A 37 13.18 -0.89 -0.18
CA VAL A 37 13.64 -0.13 -1.35
C VAL A 37 14.96 0.56 -1.07
N ALA A 38 15.07 1.23 0.08
CA ALA A 38 16.29 1.97 0.42
C ALA A 38 17.50 1.04 0.51
N HIS A 39 17.34 -0.13 1.15
CA HIS A 39 18.42 -1.11 1.26
C HIS A 39 18.86 -1.59 -0.13
N LYS A 40 17.90 -1.93 -0.99
CA LYS A 40 18.23 -2.42 -2.34
C LYS A 40 18.93 -1.36 -3.18
N LEU A 41 18.44 -0.14 -3.17
CA LEU A 41 19.02 0.93 -3.98
C LEU A 41 20.38 1.38 -3.44
N ASN A 42 20.51 1.45 -2.12
CA ASN A 42 21.80 1.78 -1.50
C ASN A 42 22.87 0.74 -1.85
N GLU A 43 22.47 -0.53 -1.86
CA GLU A 43 23.38 -1.63 -2.21
C GLU A 43 23.75 -1.61 -3.70
N HIS A 44 22.78 -1.45 -4.58
CA HIS A 44 23.02 -1.52 -6.03
C HIS A 44 23.68 -0.26 -6.61
N LEU A 45 23.39 0.90 -6.06
CA LEU A 45 23.84 2.18 -6.61
C LEU A 45 24.90 2.87 -5.75
N ASN A 46 25.24 2.28 -4.59
CA ASN A 46 26.16 2.88 -3.62
C ASN A 46 25.73 4.32 -3.26
N VAL A 47 24.43 4.52 -3.07
CA VAL A 47 23.84 5.77 -2.60
C VAL A 47 23.42 5.62 -1.13
N ASN A 48 22.99 6.69 -0.52
CA ASN A 48 22.56 6.70 0.87
C ASN A 48 21.21 7.42 0.98
N MET A 49 20.17 6.80 0.42
CA MET A 49 18.83 7.36 0.54
C MET A 49 18.22 7.05 1.91
N LYS A 50 17.28 7.89 2.31
CA LYS A 50 16.52 7.68 3.53
C LYS A 50 15.68 6.41 3.44
N ARG A 51 15.25 5.89 4.58
CA ARG A 51 14.54 4.62 4.63
C ARG A 51 13.23 4.68 3.85
N TYR A 52 12.95 3.60 3.13
CA TYR A 52 11.77 3.46 2.29
C TYR A 52 11.43 1.98 2.19
N LYS A 53 10.21 1.62 2.58
CA LYS A 53 9.77 0.22 2.53
C LYS A 53 8.38 0.13 1.91
N ILE A 54 8.14 -0.90 1.10
CA ILE A 54 6.85 -1.20 0.49
C ILE A 54 6.30 -2.46 1.15
N LEU A 55 5.04 -2.39 1.61
CA LEU A 55 4.30 -3.55 2.10
C LEU A 55 3.16 -3.80 1.11
N GLY A 56 3.12 -4.99 0.53
CA GLY A 56 2.02 -5.38 -0.34
C GLY A 56 0.89 -5.99 0.48
N ALA A 57 -0.25 -5.30 0.54
CA ALA A 57 -1.41 -5.75 1.29
C ALA A 57 -2.42 -6.43 0.36
N CYS A 58 -3.03 -7.50 0.82
CA CYS A 58 -3.99 -8.28 0.03
C CYS A 58 -5.23 -8.64 0.85
N SER A 59 -6.39 -8.41 0.24
CA SER A 59 -7.66 -8.94 0.71
C SER A 59 -7.99 -10.14 -0.20
N PRO A 60 -7.81 -11.39 0.25
CA PRO A 60 -7.89 -12.55 -0.65
C PRO A 60 -9.21 -12.67 -1.41
N GLY A 61 -10.33 -12.43 -0.74
CA GLY A 61 -11.64 -12.51 -1.39
C GLY A 61 -11.82 -11.51 -2.52
N HIS A 62 -11.40 -10.27 -2.30
CA HIS A 62 -11.46 -9.23 -3.32
C HIS A 62 -10.50 -9.53 -4.47
N ALA A 63 -9.29 -9.97 -4.14
CA ALA A 63 -8.28 -10.31 -5.14
C ALA A 63 -8.77 -11.44 -6.06
N TYR A 64 -9.35 -12.47 -5.48
CA TYR A 64 -9.84 -13.61 -6.26
C TYR A 64 -10.97 -13.17 -7.21
N ARG A 65 -11.95 -12.44 -6.71
CA ARG A 65 -13.06 -11.91 -7.53
C ARG A 65 -12.53 -11.06 -8.68
N ALA A 66 -11.56 -10.18 -8.39
CA ALA A 66 -11.00 -9.29 -9.40
C ALA A 66 -10.27 -10.06 -10.49
N LEU A 67 -9.48 -11.06 -10.13
CA LEU A 67 -8.73 -11.86 -11.09
C LEU A 67 -9.63 -12.75 -11.96
N LEU A 68 -10.79 -13.14 -11.46
CA LEU A 68 -11.78 -13.85 -12.28
C LEU A 68 -12.38 -12.95 -13.35
N GLU A 69 -12.48 -11.64 -13.08
CA GLU A 69 -13.02 -10.68 -14.04
C GLU A 69 -11.98 -10.21 -15.06
N GLU A 70 -10.74 -10.03 -14.61
CA GLU A 70 -9.63 -9.54 -15.45
C GLU A 70 -8.34 -10.19 -14.98
N ASP A 71 -7.89 -11.19 -15.73
CA ASP A 71 -6.74 -12.00 -15.35
C ASP A 71 -5.40 -11.24 -15.34
N LYS A 72 -5.35 -10.09 -16.02
CA LYS A 72 -4.14 -9.27 -16.06
C LYS A 72 -4.08 -8.25 -14.92
N LEU A 73 -5.10 -8.24 -14.06
CA LEU A 73 -5.17 -7.27 -12.96
C LEU A 73 -4.01 -7.45 -11.97
N GLY A 74 -3.38 -8.62 -11.97
CA GLY A 74 -2.16 -8.86 -11.18
C GLY A 74 -1.05 -7.85 -11.45
N ILE A 75 -1.05 -7.21 -12.63
CA ILE A 75 -0.10 -6.14 -12.95
C ILE A 75 -0.26 -4.96 -11.98
N LEU A 76 -1.47 -4.74 -11.48
CA LEU A 76 -1.81 -3.63 -10.57
C LEU A 76 -1.96 -4.10 -9.12
N MET A 77 -1.50 -5.29 -8.80
CA MET A 77 -1.60 -5.88 -7.47
C MET A 77 -0.21 -6.20 -6.93
N PRO A 78 -0.03 -6.28 -5.62
CA PRO A 78 -1.00 -6.04 -4.54
C PRO A 78 -1.27 -4.56 -4.30
N CYS A 79 -2.18 -4.24 -3.36
CA CYS A 79 -2.40 -2.88 -2.92
C CYS A 79 -1.25 -2.48 -1.99
N ASN A 80 -0.39 -1.60 -2.43
CA ASN A 80 0.81 -1.25 -1.68
C ASN A 80 0.55 -0.19 -0.61
N VAL A 81 1.22 -0.38 0.53
CA VAL A 81 1.34 0.60 1.60
C VAL A 81 2.83 0.89 1.72
N VAL A 82 3.22 2.15 1.63
CA VAL A 82 4.63 2.54 1.69
C VAL A 82 4.93 3.29 2.98
N ILE A 83 6.13 3.08 3.50
CA ILE A 83 6.61 3.72 4.71
C ILE A 83 7.87 4.49 4.31
N ILE A 84 7.82 5.81 4.48
CA ILE A 84 8.82 6.72 3.94
C ILE A 84 9.39 7.60 5.05
N GLU A 85 10.69 7.54 5.26
CA GLU A 85 11.35 8.47 6.15
C GLU A 85 11.53 9.81 5.43
N LYS A 86 10.77 10.82 5.87
CA LYS A 86 10.87 12.18 5.31
C LYS A 86 12.04 12.92 5.93
N GLU A 87 12.18 12.80 7.24
CA GLU A 87 13.31 13.26 8.01
C GLU A 87 13.31 12.48 9.33
N GLU A 88 14.36 12.60 10.13
CA GLU A 88 14.44 11.87 11.40
C GLU A 88 13.23 12.20 12.27
N GLY A 89 12.51 11.16 12.70
CA GLY A 89 11.32 11.31 13.53
C GLY A 89 10.05 11.70 12.79
N LYS A 90 10.09 11.85 11.45
CA LYS A 90 8.91 12.14 10.64
C LYS A 90 8.77 11.13 9.52
N ILE A 91 7.80 10.25 9.68
CA ILE A 91 7.59 9.10 8.81
C ILE A 91 6.22 9.22 8.14
N GLU A 92 6.21 9.26 6.83
CA GLU A 92 4.96 9.24 6.07
C GLU A 92 4.57 7.81 5.76
N VAL A 93 3.30 7.48 6.00
CA VAL A 93 2.71 6.21 5.58
C VAL A 93 1.66 6.54 4.52
N ALA A 94 1.76 5.93 3.36
CA ALA A 94 0.84 6.16 2.26
C ALA A 94 0.30 4.84 1.73
N ALA A 95 -0.98 4.82 1.40
CA ALA A 95 -1.68 3.63 0.90
C ALA A 95 -2.27 3.93 -0.48
N MET A 96 -2.15 2.98 -1.40
CA MET A 96 -2.70 3.10 -2.74
C MET A 96 -4.22 3.26 -2.69
N ASP A 97 -4.76 4.13 -3.56
CA ASP A 97 -6.20 4.21 -3.79
C ASP A 97 -6.55 3.31 -4.99
N PRO A 98 -7.18 2.15 -4.76
CA PRO A 98 -7.47 1.21 -5.85
C PRO A 98 -8.44 1.77 -6.90
N GLU A 99 -9.32 2.68 -6.52
CA GLU A 99 -10.24 3.28 -7.47
C GLU A 99 -9.47 4.05 -8.55
N GLY A 100 -8.47 4.85 -8.13
CA GLY A 100 -7.60 5.54 -9.06
C GLY A 100 -6.72 4.57 -9.86
N ALA A 101 -6.14 3.58 -9.19
CA ALA A 101 -5.25 2.62 -9.83
C ALA A 101 -5.97 1.77 -10.88
N PHE A 102 -7.24 1.42 -10.65
CA PHE A 102 -7.99 0.54 -11.54
C PHE A 102 -8.83 1.30 -12.60
N ALA A 103 -8.75 2.62 -12.60
CA ALA A 103 -9.60 3.44 -13.48
C ALA A 103 -9.44 3.11 -14.97
N GLY A 104 -8.24 2.70 -15.39
CA GLY A 104 -7.96 2.38 -16.79
C GLY A 104 -8.36 0.97 -17.24
N VAL A 105 -8.85 0.12 -16.32
CA VAL A 105 -9.15 -1.27 -16.64
C VAL A 105 -10.40 -1.43 -17.51
N GLY A 106 -11.40 -0.56 -17.32
CA GLY A 106 -12.59 -0.56 -18.16
C GLY A 106 -13.57 -1.69 -17.89
N ASN A 107 -13.50 -2.32 -16.73
CA ASN A 107 -14.40 -3.41 -16.33
C ASN A 107 -15.24 -2.95 -15.14
N GLN A 108 -16.57 -3.04 -15.26
CA GLN A 108 -17.50 -2.53 -14.26
C GLN A 108 -17.37 -3.27 -12.91
N GLU A 109 -17.19 -4.59 -12.94
CA GLU A 109 -17.04 -5.38 -11.71
C GLU A 109 -15.73 -5.06 -11.01
N VAL A 110 -14.66 -4.88 -11.76
CA VAL A 110 -13.36 -4.45 -11.21
C VAL A 110 -13.49 -3.08 -10.57
N LYS A 111 -14.26 -2.20 -11.18
CA LYS A 111 -14.51 -0.86 -10.62
C LYS A 111 -15.25 -0.94 -9.28
N CYS A 112 -16.25 -1.83 -9.17
CA CYS A 112 -16.97 -2.04 -7.91
C CYS A 112 -16.05 -2.60 -6.83
N ILE A 113 -15.21 -3.56 -7.17
CA ILE A 113 -14.22 -4.15 -6.25
C ILE A 113 -13.24 -3.07 -5.80
N GLY A 114 -12.78 -2.23 -6.72
CA GLY A 114 -11.91 -1.10 -6.41
C GLY A 114 -12.52 -0.14 -5.41
N GLY A 115 -13.82 0.12 -5.53
CA GLY A 115 -14.54 0.96 -4.58
C GLY A 115 -14.61 0.35 -3.17
N GLU A 116 -14.85 -0.95 -3.09
CA GLU A 116 -14.84 -1.67 -1.80
C GLU A 116 -13.45 -1.65 -1.18
N MET A 117 -12.42 -1.90 -1.97
CA MET A 117 -11.03 -1.90 -1.50
C MET A 117 -10.56 -0.49 -1.10
N ARG A 118 -11.07 0.53 -1.78
CA ARG A 118 -10.74 1.92 -1.47
C ARG A 118 -11.05 2.24 -0.01
N LEU A 119 -12.19 1.80 0.49
CA LEU A 119 -12.57 2.04 1.88
C LEU A 119 -11.57 1.39 2.84
N LYS A 120 -11.14 0.16 2.55
CA LYS A 120 -10.15 -0.52 3.38
C LYS A 120 -8.81 0.23 3.39
N MET A 121 -8.32 0.64 2.23
CA MET A 121 -7.05 1.35 2.13
C MET A 121 -7.11 2.71 2.82
N LYS A 122 -8.22 3.41 2.68
CA LYS A 122 -8.45 4.68 3.39
C LYS A 122 -8.42 4.47 4.90
N ASN A 123 -9.08 3.44 5.39
CA ASN A 123 -9.15 3.13 6.82
C ASN A 123 -7.78 2.76 7.38
N ILE A 124 -6.93 2.09 6.61
CA ILE A 124 -5.56 1.80 7.04
C ILE A 124 -4.86 3.09 7.47
N ILE A 125 -5.01 4.13 6.69
CA ILE A 125 -4.36 5.42 6.96
C ILE A 125 -5.05 6.16 8.10
N GLU A 126 -6.37 6.18 8.12
CA GLU A 126 -7.12 6.91 9.16
C GLU A 126 -6.93 6.32 10.55
N GLU A 127 -6.67 5.02 10.64
CA GLU A 127 -6.52 4.32 11.91
C GLU A 127 -5.07 4.16 12.38
N LEU A 128 -4.14 4.82 11.76
CA LEU A 128 -2.74 4.79 12.17
C LEU A 128 -2.53 5.44 13.55
#